data_0c4693290b7620fc81b01cb688165b13
#
_entry.id   0c4693290b7620fc81b01cb688165b13
#
_cell.length_a   1.000
_cell.length_b   1.000
_cell.length_c   1.000
_cell.angle_alpha   90.00
_cell.angle_beta   90.00
_cell.angle_gamma   90.00
#
_symmetry.space_group_name_H-M   'P 1'
#
loop_
_entity.id
_entity.type
_entity.pdbx_description
1 polymer ?
#
loop_
_entity_poly.entity_id
_entity_poly.type
_entity_poly.pdbx_seq_one_letter_code
_entity_poly.pdbx_strand_id
1 'polypeptide(L)' 'FYIFGEVNRAGEYPYKPGLSLFAAVATAGGYTYRADTSFVYIRKATETAERRYDLDADIAIMPGDVIRIPERFF' A
#
# COMPACT_ATOMS: atom_id res chain seq x y z
N PHE A 1 -4.07 -4.80 -8.14
CA PHE A 1 -3.00 -4.08 -7.47
C PHE A 1 -2.07 -5.05 -6.76
N TYR A 2 -0.88 -4.59 -6.43
CA TYR A 2 0.13 -5.36 -5.70
C TYR A 2 0.40 -4.65 -4.39
N ILE A 3 0.57 -5.42 -3.32
CA ILE A 3 0.93 -4.86 -2.01
C ILE A 3 1.96 -5.75 -1.34
N PHE A 4 3.02 -5.16 -0.81
CA PHE A 4 4.09 -5.88 -0.13
C PHE A 4 4.71 -5.04 0.98
N GLY A 5 5.74 -5.59 1.62
CA GLY A 5 6.33 -4.98 2.79
C GLY A 5 5.61 -5.44 4.06
N GLU A 6 5.35 -4.50 4.98
CA GLU A 6 4.87 -4.84 6.32
C GLU A 6 3.35 -5.00 6.37
N VAL A 7 2.84 -5.96 5.60
CA VAL A 7 1.46 -6.45 5.67
C VAL A 7 1.48 -7.95 5.88
N ASN A 8 0.39 -8.49 6.42
CA ASN A 8 0.37 -9.91 6.80
C ASN A 8 0.34 -10.85 5.60
N ARG A 9 -0.28 -10.47 4.50
CA ARG A 9 -0.37 -11.32 3.29
C ARG A 9 -0.06 -10.50 2.05
N ALA A 10 1.24 -10.27 1.83
CA ALA A 10 1.73 -9.61 0.62
C ALA A 10 1.34 -10.40 -0.64
N GLY A 11 1.06 -9.72 -1.72
CA GLY A 11 0.74 -10.35 -2.98
C GLY A 11 -0.03 -9.46 -3.94
N GLU A 12 -0.57 -10.09 -4.97
CA GLU A 12 -1.43 -9.46 -5.95
C GLU A 12 -2.89 -9.72 -5.59
N TYR A 13 -3.72 -8.68 -5.72
CA TYR A 13 -5.14 -8.75 -5.39
C TYR A 13 -5.98 -8.08 -6.47
N PRO A 14 -7.23 -8.55 -6.69
CA PRO A 14 -8.12 -7.91 -7.65
C PRO A 14 -8.43 -6.46 -7.26
N TYR A 15 -8.35 -5.58 -8.25
CA TYR A 15 -8.77 -4.18 -8.07
C TYR A 15 -10.29 -4.10 -8.13
N LYS A 16 -10.85 -3.24 -7.26
CA LYS A 16 -12.27 -2.88 -7.31
C LYS A 16 -12.39 -1.36 -7.37
N PRO A 17 -13.31 -0.81 -8.21
CA PRO A 17 -13.52 0.63 -8.24
C PRO A 17 -13.80 1.20 -6.85
N GLY A 18 -13.17 2.33 -6.55
CA GLY A 18 -13.29 2.95 -5.24
C GLY A 18 -12.33 2.41 -4.18
N LEU A 19 -11.40 1.54 -4.56
CA LEU A 19 -10.43 0.97 -3.63
C LEU A 19 -9.56 2.08 -3.03
N SER A 20 -9.44 2.08 -1.70
CA SER A 20 -8.56 2.96 -0.96
C SER A 20 -7.35 2.20 -0.44
N LEU A 21 -6.31 2.95 -0.01
CA LEU A 21 -5.14 2.33 0.60
C LEU A 21 -5.51 1.54 1.85
N PHE A 22 -6.38 2.08 2.70
CA PHE A 22 -6.76 1.37 3.93
C PHE A 22 -7.50 0.07 3.60
N ALA A 23 -8.35 0.08 2.58
CA ALA A 23 -9.02 -1.13 2.13
C ALA A 23 -8.03 -2.13 1.52
N ALA A 24 -7.02 -1.65 0.79
CA ALA A 24 -5.97 -2.50 0.23
C ALA A 24 -5.16 -3.19 1.34
N VAL A 25 -4.78 -2.44 2.37
CA VAL A 25 -4.06 -3.00 3.53
C VAL A 25 -4.93 -4.04 4.24
N ALA A 26 -6.21 -3.75 4.44
CA ALA A 26 -7.14 -4.70 5.06
C ALA A 26 -7.27 -5.97 4.24
N THR A 27 -7.33 -5.85 2.91
CA THR A 27 -7.37 -7.00 2.00
C THR A 27 -6.12 -7.89 2.17
N ALA A 28 -4.96 -7.27 2.41
CA ALA A 28 -3.69 -7.98 2.65
C ALA A 28 -3.54 -8.42 4.11
N GLY A 29 -4.61 -8.44 4.88
CA GLY A 29 -4.59 -8.96 6.26
C GLY A 29 -4.16 -7.95 7.31
N GLY A 30 -4.06 -6.67 6.95
CA GLY A 30 -3.67 -5.60 7.86
C GLY A 30 -2.16 -5.42 7.97
N TYR A 31 -1.75 -4.37 8.66
CA TYR A 31 -0.35 -4.09 8.95
C TYR A 31 0.24 -5.13 9.88
N THR A 32 1.54 -5.41 9.72
CA THR A 32 2.28 -6.11 10.77
C THR A 32 2.61 -5.14 11.91
N TYR A 33 3.06 -5.69 13.05
CA TYR A 33 3.46 -4.83 14.18
C TYR A 33 4.71 -3.99 13.84
N ARG A 34 5.44 -4.33 12.79
CA ARG A 34 6.65 -3.63 12.37
C ARG A 34 6.38 -2.52 11.36
N ALA A 35 5.14 -2.36 10.92
CA ALA A 35 4.81 -1.41 9.88
C ALA A 35 4.93 0.04 10.37
N ASP A 36 5.47 0.90 9.51
CA ASP A 36 5.30 2.33 9.69
C ASP A 36 3.95 2.70 9.07
N THR A 37 3.07 3.29 9.87
CA THR A 37 1.73 3.65 9.43
C THR A 37 1.59 5.13 9.12
N SER A 38 2.70 5.88 9.09
CA SER A 38 2.68 7.32 8.84
C SER A 38 2.88 7.70 7.38
N PHE A 39 3.41 6.78 6.56
CA PHE A 39 3.61 7.02 5.14
C PHE A 39 3.65 5.69 4.37
N VAL A 40 3.61 5.80 3.04
CA VAL A 40 3.60 4.65 2.14
C VAL A 40 4.35 5.00 0.86
N TYR A 41 4.89 3.99 0.19
CA TYR A 41 5.44 4.15 -1.15
C TYR A 41 4.49 3.49 -2.14
N ILE A 42 4.16 4.21 -3.22
CA ILE A 42 3.30 3.68 -4.28
C ILE A 42 3.98 3.96 -5.62
N ARG A 43 4.12 2.91 -6.44
CA ARG A 43 4.56 3.06 -7.83
C ARG A 43 3.33 2.86 -8.72
N LYS A 44 2.99 3.87 -9.49
CA LYS A 44 1.89 3.81 -10.45
C LYS A 44 2.23 2.87 -11.61
N ALA A 45 1.20 2.27 -12.22
CA ALA A 45 1.40 1.31 -13.32
C ALA A 45 2.20 1.89 -14.47
N THR A 46 2.07 3.19 -14.73
CA THR A 46 2.75 3.88 -15.84
C THR A 46 4.07 4.52 -15.44
N GLU A 47 4.49 4.38 -14.19
CA GLU A 47 5.73 4.99 -13.68
C GLU A 47 6.77 3.93 -13.35
N THR A 48 8.05 4.35 -13.36
CA THR A 48 9.16 3.45 -13.07
C THR A 48 9.70 3.63 -11.65
N ALA A 49 9.28 4.68 -10.95
CA ALA A 49 9.77 5.00 -9.61
C ALA A 49 8.63 5.09 -8.62
N GLU A 50 8.92 4.67 -7.39
CA GLU A 50 8.01 4.86 -6.26
C GLU A 50 7.94 6.33 -5.88
N ARG A 51 6.76 6.75 -5.38
CA ARG A 51 6.57 8.05 -4.75
C ARG A 51 6.12 7.82 -3.31
N ARG A 52 6.56 8.70 -2.43
CA ARG A 52 6.14 8.68 -1.02
C ARG A 52 4.85 9.48 -0.86
N TYR A 53 3.92 8.93 -0.10
CA TYR A 53 2.67 9.59 0.28
C TYR A 53 2.54 9.54 1.80
N ASP A 54 2.31 10.70 2.42
CA ASP A 54 2.04 10.76 3.85
C ASP A 54 0.60 10.30 4.11
N LEU A 55 0.41 9.57 5.20
CA LEU A 55 -0.88 8.97 5.55
C LEU A 55 -1.65 9.84 6.54
N ASP A 56 -1.74 11.13 6.27
CA ASP A 56 -2.61 12.05 7.00
C ASP A 56 -4.07 11.96 6.52
N ALA A 57 -4.31 11.29 5.38
CA ALA A 57 -5.62 10.99 4.82
C ALA A 57 -5.53 9.70 4.02
N ASP A 58 -6.69 9.08 3.73
CA ASP A 58 -6.73 7.89 2.90
C ASP A 58 -6.39 8.25 1.44
N ILE A 59 -5.89 7.29 0.69
CA ILE A 59 -5.40 7.47 -0.68
C ILE A 59 -6.18 6.54 -1.60
N ALA A 60 -6.63 7.07 -2.73
CA ALA A 60 -7.28 6.26 -3.76
C ALA A 60 -6.22 5.40 -4.47
N ILE A 61 -6.50 4.12 -4.60
CA ILE A 61 -5.66 3.17 -5.32
C ILE A 61 -6.22 2.98 -6.72
N MET A 62 -5.34 2.87 -7.70
CA MET A 62 -5.69 2.69 -9.11
C MET A 62 -5.24 1.31 -9.60
N PRO A 63 -5.84 0.80 -10.70
CA PRO A 63 -5.42 -0.49 -11.26
C PRO A 63 -3.93 -0.50 -11.59
N GLY A 64 -3.24 -1.57 -11.20
CA GLY A 64 -1.82 -1.74 -11.46
C GLY A 64 -0.88 -1.04 -10.48
N ASP A 65 -1.41 -0.35 -9.47
CA ASP A 65 -0.57 0.25 -8.44
C ASP A 65 0.20 -0.82 -7.67
N VAL A 66 1.45 -0.50 -7.34
CA VAL A 66 2.31 -1.33 -6.50
C VAL A 66 2.55 -0.57 -5.20
N ILE A 67 2.04 -1.13 -4.11
CA ILE A 67 2.03 -0.50 -2.79
C ILE A 67 3.11 -1.17 -1.94
N ARG A 68 4.00 -0.37 -1.34
CA ARG A 68 5.00 -0.88 -0.41
C ARG A 68 4.81 -0.24 0.95
N ILE A 69 4.50 -1.07 1.94
CA ILE A 69 4.35 -0.63 3.33
C ILE A 69 5.70 -0.71 4.01
N PRO A 70 6.27 0.43 4.43
CA PRO A 70 7.62 0.44 5.00
C PRO A 70 7.65 -0.09 6.43
N GLU A 71 8.85 -0.54 6.83
CA GLU A 71 9.13 -0.90 8.20
C GLU A 71 9.50 0.35 9.00
N ARG A 72 9.06 0.43 10.24
CA ARG A 72 9.46 1.52 11.13
C ARG A 72 10.85 1.26 11.67
N PHE A 73 11.59 2.34 11.90
CA PHE A 73 12.95 2.30 12.40
C PHE A 73 13.03 3.03 13.74
N PHE A 74 13.03 2.28 14.81
CA PHE A 74 13.36 2.77 16.17
C PHE A 74 13.37 1.68 17.19
#